data_16def9f9c9dc647787860a168b761b43
#
_entry.id   16def9f9c9dc647787860a168b761b43
#
_cell.length_a   1.000
_cell.length_b   1.000
_cell.length_c   1.000
_cell.angle_alpha   90.00
_cell.angle_beta   90.00
_cell.angle_gamma   90.00
#
_symmetry.space_group_name_H-M   'P 1'
#
loop_
_entity.id
_entity.type
_entity.pdbx_description
1 polymer ?
#
loop_
_entity_poly.entity_id
_entity_poly.type
_entity_poly.pdbx_seq_one_letter_code
_entity_poly.pdbx_strand_id
1 'polypeptide(L)'
;ASKNIERRNNRQARRLNRRRKTRIGDFNTLWVSMFGELPEEVDSNVLLLRNAGLDEQLTLDEIYCVLKYMLKHRGISYLEDALNEENVTGSYQKGIAINQRESEYMLPCEIQLERFRKYGQYRGECEAENENGEKITLSNVFMTNSYRKEIDKFLNTQGKYGILNQKFIDEYLKIFNRKRKYYEGPGNEKSRTDYGKYTTGKDLDGKYITEKNIFEKLIGKCSVYKEELRAAGASYTAQEFNILNDLNNITVNNKKLTTQQKKDVIEIVQNSDRINMEKIISSCIGEKIEKIEGARIDKNEKNI
;
A
#
# COMPACT_ATOMS: atom_id res chain seq x y z
N ALA A 1 -18.58 -2.64 6.10
CA ALA A 1 -17.37 -2.97 5.31
C ALA A 1 -17.46 -4.42 4.82
N SER A 2 -17.13 -4.68 3.56
CA SER A 2 -17.16 -6.02 2.99
C SER A 2 -16.17 -6.93 3.72
N LYS A 3 -16.55 -8.20 3.99
CA LYS A 3 -15.68 -9.23 4.61
C LYS A 3 -14.31 -9.36 3.91
N ASN A 4 -14.23 -9.00 2.64
CA ASN A 4 -12.99 -9.01 1.85
C ASN A 4 -12.04 -7.87 2.24
N ILE A 5 -12.57 -6.69 2.56
CA ILE A 5 -11.77 -5.53 3.03
C ILE A 5 -11.15 -5.87 4.38
N GLU A 6 -11.94 -6.39 5.30
CA GLU A 6 -11.47 -6.81 6.62
C GLU A 6 -10.38 -7.89 6.54
N ARG A 7 -10.59 -8.93 5.72
CA ARG A 7 -9.58 -9.98 5.47
C ARG A 7 -8.30 -9.42 4.86
N ARG A 8 -8.40 -8.42 3.98
CA ARG A 8 -7.24 -7.73 3.38
C ARG A 8 -6.47 -6.98 4.45
N ASN A 9 -7.16 -6.17 5.27
CA ASN A 9 -6.57 -5.39 6.34
C ASN A 9 -5.87 -6.28 7.37
N ASN A 10 -6.50 -7.37 7.78
CA ASN A 10 -5.94 -8.36 8.71
C ASN A 10 -4.70 -9.06 8.13
N ARG A 11 -4.67 -9.34 6.83
CA ARG A 11 -3.46 -9.89 6.17
C ARG A 11 -2.33 -8.86 6.12
N GLN A 12 -2.64 -7.60 5.83
CA GLN A 12 -1.65 -6.53 5.80
C GLN A 12 -1.05 -6.29 7.19
N ALA A 13 -1.87 -6.21 8.22
CA ALA A 13 -1.44 -6.06 9.61
C ALA A 13 -0.53 -7.22 10.05
N ARG A 14 -0.93 -8.48 9.79
CA ARG A 14 -0.09 -9.66 10.09
C ARG A 14 1.25 -9.63 9.38
N ARG A 15 1.28 -9.24 8.09
CA ARG A 15 2.52 -9.11 7.32
C ARG A 15 3.42 -8.00 7.86
N LEU A 16 2.84 -6.87 8.27
CA LEU A 16 3.56 -5.76 8.89
C LEU A 16 4.19 -6.18 10.21
N ASN A 17 3.41 -6.80 11.09
CA ASN A 17 3.87 -7.27 12.39
C ASN A 17 4.97 -8.34 12.27
N ARG A 18 4.82 -9.30 11.35
CA ARG A 18 5.87 -10.29 11.08
C ARG A 18 7.18 -9.63 10.66
N ARG A 19 7.14 -8.64 9.76
CA ARG A 19 8.34 -7.92 9.32
C ARG A 19 8.98 -7.11 10.44
N ARG A 20 8.17 -6.47 11.30
CA ARG A 20 8.67 -5.77 12.49
C ARG A 20 9.36 -6.75 13.44
N LYS A 21 8.72 -7.88 13.73
CA LYS A 21 9.29 -8.95 14.58
C LYS A 21 10.61 -9.48 14.03
N THR A 22 10.70 -9.74 12.72
CA THR A 22 11.95 -10.19 12.10
C THR A 22 13.07 -9.17 12.25
N ARG A 23 12.82 -7.88 11.95
CA ARG A 23 13.85 -6.83 12.10
C ARG A 23 14.34 -6.68 13.55
N ILE A 24 13.39 -6.70 14.50
CA ILE A 24 13.75 -6.63 15.93
C ILE A 24 14.54 -7.87 16.35
N GLY A 25 14.17 -9.06 15.86
CA GLY A 25 14.92 -10.29 16.12
C GLY A 25 16.34 -10.22 15.58
N ASP A 26 16.52 -9.78 14.34
CA ASP A 26 17.85 -9.61 13.73
C ASP A 26 18.69 -8.57 14.49
N PHE A 27 18.06 -7.48 14.94
CA PHE A 27 18.71 -6.47 15.77
C PHE A 27 19.11 -7.00 17.13
N ASN A 28 18.25 -7.76 17.80
CA ASN A 28 18.58 -8.39 19.07
C ASN A 28 19.77 -9.34 18.92
N THR A 29 19.81 -10.12 17.85
CA THR A 29 20.95 -11.00 17.55
C THR A 29 22.24 -10.19 17.35
N LEU A 30 22.17 -9.09 16.57
CA LEU A 30 23.30 -8.19 16.40
C LEU A 30 23.76 -7.59 17.74
N TRP A 31 22.81 -7.12 18.55
CA TRP A 31 23.09 -6.50 19.85
C TRP A 31 23.81 -7.48 20.78
N VAL A 32 23.26 -8.68 20.95
CA VAL A 32 23.86 -9.73 21.80
C VAL A 32 25.25 -10.12 21.29
N SER A 33 25.47 -10.19 19.99
CA SER A 33 26.77 -10.50 19.43
C SER A 33 27.86 -9.45 19.73
N MET A 34 27.45 -8.22 20.04
CA MET A 34 28.35 -7.09 20.27
C MET A 34 28.50 -6.74 21.76
N PHE A 35 27.42 -6.85 22.52
CA PHE A 35 27.35 -6.38 23.91
C PHE A 35 27.06 -7.50 24.92
N GLY A 36 26.84 -8.73 24.46
CA GLY A 36 26.69 -9.93 25.30
C GLY A 36 25.25 -10.25 25.67
N GLU A 37 24.49 -9.32 26.16
CA GLU A 37 23.12 -9.53 26.66
C GLU A 37 22.15 -8.46 26.16
N LEU A 38 20.86 -8.73 26.27
CA LEU A 38 19.83 -7.74 25.96
C LEU A 38 19.62 -6.87 27.20
N PRO A 39 19.49 -5.54 27.02
CA PRO A 39 19.21 -4.63 28.10
C PRO A 39 17.83 -4.87 28.74
N GLU A 40 17.70 -4.48 29.98
CA GLU A 40 16.40 -4.36 30.65
C GLU A 40 15.56 -3.23 30.04
N GLU A 41 14.25 -3.27 30.26
CA GLU A 41 13.37 -2.19 29.79
C GLU A 41 13.67 -0.91 30.56
N VAL A 42 13.99 0.16 29.83
CA VAL A 42 14.20 1.50 30.39
C VAL A 42 12.84 2.19 30.48
N ASP A 43 12.48 2.62 31.69
CA ASP A 43 11.26 3.41 31.95
C ASP A 43 11.50 4.89 31.61
N SER A 44 11.83 5.16 30.35
CA SER A 44 12.09 6.51 29.84
C SER A 44 11.29 6.80 28.60
N ASN A 45 10.91 8.06 28.43
CA ASN A 45 10.23 8.50 27.21
C ASN A 45 11.19 8.45 26.02
N VAL A 46 10.99 7.48 25.12
CA VAL A 46 11.83 7.27 23.93
C VAL A 46 11.95 8.54 23.06
N LEU A 47 10.96 9.43 23.06
CA LEU A 47 11.04 10.69 22.32
C LEU A 47 12.12 11.61 22.90
N LEU A 48 12.21 11.69 24.24
CA LEU A 48 13.24 12.48 24.92
C LEU A 48 14.62 11.87 24.67
N LEU A 49 14.75 10.56 24.78
CA LEU A 49 16.01 9.85 24.48
C LEU A 49 16.47 10.04 23.04
N ARG A 50 15.54 10.01 22.07
CA ARG A 50 15.87 10.26 20.67
C ARG A 50 16.43 11.68 20.45
N ASN A 51 15.86 12.68 21.15
CA ASN A 51 16.35 14.04 21.07
C ASN A 51 17.69 14.21 21.80
N ALA A 52 17.81 13.75 23.05
CA ALA A 52 19.04 13.83 23.82
C ALA A 52 20.21 13.14 23.10
N GLY A 53 19.99 11.96 22.57
CA GLY A 53 21.01 11.17 21.87
C GLY A 53 21.50 11.75 20.54
N LEU A 54 20.91 12.83 20.04
CA LEU A 54 21.46 13.56 18.89
C LEU A 54 22.72 14.37 19.25
N ASP A 55 22.86 14.79 20.50
CA ASP A 55 23.93 15.70 20.94
C ASP A 55 24.61 15.22 22.23
N GLU A 56 23.96 14.37 23.03
CA GLU A 56 24.44 13.88 24.32
C GLU A 56 24.77 12.37 24.27
N GLN A 57 25.67 11.95 25.15
CA GLN A 57 26.00 10.54 25.35
C GLN A 57 24.87 9.86 26.11
N LEU A 58 24.36 8.73 25.59
CA LEU A 58 23.38 7.88 26.24
C LEU A 58 24.03 6.60 26.81
N THR A 59 23.35 5.98 27.75
CA THR A 59 23.70 4.63 28.24
C THR A 59 23.40 3.58 27.17
N LEU A 60 24.00 2.39 27.28
CA LEU A 60 23.73 1.27 26.35
C LEU A 60 22.26 0.89 26.33
N ASP A 61 21.58 0.88 27.47
CA ASP A 61 20.17 0.51 27.56
C ASP A 61 19.28 1.55 26.86
N GLU A 62 19.57 2.83 27.02
CA GLU A 62 18.87 3.92 26.35
C GLU A 62 19.09 3.85 24.82
N ILE A 63 20.32 3.62 24.38
CA ILE A 63 20.65 3.46 22.96
C ILE A 63 19.87 2.28 22.38
N TYR A 64 19.82 1.13 23.08
CA TYR A 64 19.05 -0.02 22.64
C TYR A 64 17.58 0.32 22.47
N CYS A 65 16.98 1.02 23.44
CA CYS A 65 15.58 1.45 23.38
C CYS A 65 15.30 2.35 22.17
N VAL A 66 16.16 3.32 21.91
CA VAL A 66 16.05 4.20 20.74
C VAL A 66 16.18 3.43 19.44
N LEU A 67 17.21 2.61 19.29
CA LEU A 67 17.46 1.84 18.07
C LEU A 67 16.34 0.82 17.80
N LYS A 68 15.83 0.15 18.82
CA LYS A 68 14.67 -0.76 18.73
C LYS A 68 13.42 -0.02 18.29
N TYR A 69 13.16 1.18 18.82
CA TYR A 69 12.05 2.03 18.43
C TYR A 69 12.15 2.44 16.96
N MET A 70 13.32 2.91 16.52
CA MET A 70 13.57 3.34 15.14
C MET A 70 13.36 2.21 14.12
N LEU A 71 13.74 0.98 14.45
CA LEU A 71 13.45 -0.20 13.61
C LEU A 71 11.96 -0.52 13.53
N LYS A 72 11.19 -0.20 14.54
CA LYS A 72 9.73 -0.37 14.55
C LYS A 72 9.01 0.71 13.76
N HIS A 73 9.54 1.95 13.77
CA HIS A 73 8.94 3.16 13.21
C HIS A 73 9.85 3.82 12.17
N ARG A 74 9.98 3.19 10.99
CA ARG A 74 10.90 3.64 9.92
C ARG A 74 10.33 4.65 8.93
N GLY A 75 9.11 5.14 9.15
CA GLY A 75 8.44 6.00 8.19
C GLY A 75 7.84 5.26 6.97
N ILE A 76 7.41 6.04 6.01
CA ILE A 76 6.81 5.57 4.76
C ILE A 76 7.65 6.01 3.56
N SER A 77 7.61 5.25 2.45
CA SER A 77 8.33 5.55 1.21
C SER A 77 7.46 5.59 -0.03
N TYR A 78 6.20 5.18 0.08
CA TYR A 78 5.32 4.99 -1.09
C TYR A 78 4.59 6.26 -1.54
N LEU A 79 4.75 7.37 -0.83
CA LEU A 79 4.13 8.67 -1.18
C LEU A 79 5.18 9.71 -1.61
N GLU A 80 6.45 9.35 -1.76
CA GLU A 80 7.51 10.31 -2.16
C GLU A 80 7.15 10.99 -3.48
N ASP A 81 6.69 10.22 -4.47
CA ASP A 81 6.32 10.75 -5.80
C ASP A 81 4.98 11.50 -5.78
N ALA A 82 4.03 11.05 -4.95
CA ALA A 82 2.68 11.63 -4.89
C ALA A 82 2.59 12.97 -4.14
N LEU A 83 3.55 13.28 -3.28
CA LEU A 83 3.58 14.54 -2.51
C LEU A 83 4.16 15.70 -3.33
N ASN A 84 4.78 15.42 -4.46
CA ASN A 84 5.30 16.43 -5.40
C ASN A 84 4.23 16.95 -6.38
N GLU A 85 3.01 16.38 -6.37
CA GLU A 85 1.90 16.83 -7.19
C GLU A 85 1.13 17.95 -6.48
N GLU A 86 0.79 19.03 -7.21
CA GLU A 86 0.08 20.21 -6.72
C GLU A 86 -1.35 19.92 -6.19
N ASN A 87 -1.82 18.67 -6.27
CA ASN A 87 -3.18 18.25 -5.96
C ASN A 87 -3.31 17.37 -4.69
N VAL A 88 -2.65 17.74 -3.59
CA VAL A 88 -2.82 17.03 -2.31
C VAL A 88 -4.17 17.40 -1.67
N THR A 89 -5.19 16.55 -1.83
CA THR A 89 -6.56 16.85 -1.40
C THR A 89 -6.97 16.27 -0.05
N GLY A 90 -6.35 15.19 0.42
CA GLY A 90 -6.71 14.50 1.67
C GLY A 90 -6.02 15.09 2.91
N SER A 91 -6.73 15.16 4.06
CA SER A 91 -6.16 15.65 5.34
C SER A 91 -4.89 14.87 5.74
N TYR A 92 -4.88 13.57 5.55
CA TYR A 92 -3.74 12.70 5.80
C TYR A 92 -2.51 13.07 4.95
N GLN A 93 -2.71 13.31 3.64
CA GLN A 93 -1.63 13.69 2.73
C GLN A 93 -1.12 15.10 3.03
N LYS A 94 -2.01 16.04 3.37
CA LYS A 94 -1.63 17.39 3.81
C LYS A 94 -0.75 17.35 5.06
N GLY A 95 -1.11 16.53 6.05
CA GLY A 95 -0.29 16.36 7.27
C GLY A 95 1.10 15.78 6.98
N ILE A 96 1.23 14.87 6.00
CA ILE A 96 2.53 14.34 5.57
C ILE A 96 3.34 15.40 4.82
N ALA A 97 2.70 16.20 3.96
CA ALA A 97 3.37 17.28 3.23
C ALA A 97 3.93 18.35 4.18
N ILE A 98 3.20 18.67 5.26
CA ILE A 98 3.71 19.54 6.33
C ILE A 98 4.96 18.94 6.96
N ASN A 99 4.91 17.66 7.35
CA ASN A 99 6.06 16.96 7.92
C ASN A 99 7.27 16.94 6.99
N GLN A 100 7.04 16.83 5.69
CA GLN A 100 8.12 16.84 4.71
C GLN A 100 8.81 18.20 4.65
N ARG A 101 8.05 19.30 4.63
CA ARG A 101 8.60 20.67 4.67
C ARG A 101 9.38 20.92 5.95
N GLU A 102 8.80 20.60 7.13
CA GLU A 102 9.50 20.74 8.41
C GLU A 102 10.76 19.88 8.47
N SER A 103 10.75 18.68 7.85
CA SER A 103 11.90 17.77 7.78
C SER A 103 13.06 18.26 6.88
N GLU A 104 12.91 19.40 6.19
CA GLU A 104 14.02 20.06 5.50
C GLU A 104 14.99 20.71 6.50
N TYR A 105 14.46 21.21 7.63
CA TYR A 105 15.20 21.97 8.63
C TYR A 105 15.37 21.26 9.97
N MET A 106 14.47 20.35 10.31
CA MET A 106 14.41 19.66 11.61
C MET A 106 14.30 18.14 11.42
N LEU A 107 14.75 17.40 12.42
CA LEU A 107 14.60 15.94 12.43
C LEU A 107 13.23 15.52 12.99
N PRO A 108 12.71 14.34 12.62
CA PRO A 108 11.41 13.87 13.11
C PRO A 108 11.24 13.91 14.63
N CYS A 109 12.28 13.57 15.40
CA CYS A 109 12.21 13.64 16.87
C CYS A 109 12.10 15.08 17.38
N GLU A 110 12.78 16.04 16.76
CA GLU A 110 12.73 17.46 17.11
C GLU A 110 11.33 18.02 16.84
N ILE A 111 10.77 17.77 15.64
CA ILE A 111 9.40 18.16 15.29
C ILE A 111 8.38 17.54 16.26
N GLN A 112 8.54 16.25 16.59
CA GLN A 112 7.66 15.56 17.52
C GLN A 112 7.76 16.14 18.93
N LEU A 113 8.96 16.54 19.37
CA LEU A 113 9.18 17.14 20.69
C LEU A 113 8.53 18.54 20.77
N GLU A 114 8.65 19.38 19.75
CA GLU A 114 7.97 20.66 19.68
C GLU A 114 6.45 20.52 19.74
N ARG A 115 5.90 19.58 18.97
CA ARG A 115 4.47 19.28 18.98
C ARG A 115 4.00 18.77 20.33
N PHE A 116 4.81 17.94 20.99
CA PHE A 116 4.51 17.46 22.33
C PHE A 116 4.48 18.62 23.35
N ARG A 117 5.43 19.54 23.27
CA ARG A 117 5.47 20.72 24.12
C ARG A 117 4.30 21.68 23.88
N LYS A 118 3.92 21.87 22.60
CA LYS A 118 2.89 22.82 22.20
C LYS A 118 1.47 22.29 22.40
N TYR A 119 1.24 20.99 22.06
CA TYR A 119 -0.08 20.40 22.01
C TYR A 119 -0.29 19.24 23.01
N GLY A 120 0.72 18.89 23.81
CA GLY A 120 0.66 17.76 24.74
C GLY A 120 0.60 16.39 24.07
N GLN A 121 0.65 16.34 22.73
CA GLN A 121 0.48 15.12 21.93
C GLN A 121 1.47 15.09 20.75
N TYR A 122 2.07 13.94 20.51
CA TYR A 122 2.94 13.71 19.35
C TYR A 122 2.65 12.38 18.61
N ARG A 123 1.74 11.57 19.15
CA ARG A 123 1.31 10.31 18.52
C ARG A 123 -0.09 10.48 17.94
N GLY A 124 -0.29 9.90 16.75
CA GLY A 124 -1.56 10.01 16.03
C GLY A 124 -1.69 11.33 15.27
N GLU A 125 -2.92 11.70 14.98
CA GLU A 125 -3.28 12.97 14.36
C GLU A 125 -3.58 14.00 15.47
N CYS A 126 -3.10 15.21 15.30
CA CYS A 126 -3.32 16.30 16.24
C CYS A 126 -3.89 17.50 15.47
N GLU A 127 -4.93 18.12 16.01
CA GLU A 127 -5.47 19.37 15.47
C GLU A 127 -4.59 20.53 15.92
N ALA A 128 -4.25 21.39 14.98
CA ALA A 128 -3.47 22.60 15.20
C ALA A 128 -4.07 23.74 14.37
N GLU A 129 -3.68 24.96 14.67
CA GLU A 129 -3.98 26.15 13.85
C GLU A 129 -2.70 26.59 13.13
N ASN A 130 -2.82 26.91 11.83
CA ASN A 130 -1.73 27.49 11.07
C ASN A 130 -1.60 29.00 11.40
N GLU A 131 -0.61 29.66 10.82
CA GLU A 131 -0.37 31.09 11.01
C GLU A 131 -1.56 31.98 10.58
N ASN A 132 -2.44 31.46 9.72
CA ASN A 132 -3.63 32.15 9.24
C ASN A 132 -4.89 31.86 10.09
N GLY A 133 -4.76 31.10 11.19
CA GLY A 133 -5.88 30.71 12.05
C GLY A 133 -6.75 29.57 11.49
N GLU A 134 -6.31 28.90 10.43
CA GLU A 134 -7.03 27.77 9.85
C GLU A 134 -6.69 26.47 10.60
N LYS A 135 -7.70 25.65 10.87
CA LYS A 135 -7.51 24.33 11.48
C LYS A 135 -6.83 23.38 10.51
N ILE A 136 -5.71 22.85 10.92
CA ILE A 136 -4.94 21.86 10.19
C ILE A 136 -4.80 20.59 11.02
N THR A 137 -4.71 19.45 10.34
CA THR A 137 -4.44 18.16 11.00
C THR A 137 -2.97 17.81 10.79
N LEU A 138 -2.22 17.78 11.88
CA LEU A 138 -0.82 17.35 11.89
C LEU A 138 -0.77 15.82 11.98
N SER A 139 -0.03 15.20 11.08
CA SER A 139 0.19 13.75 11.08
C SER A 139 1.49 13.40 11.80
N ASN A 140 1.52 12.26 12.49
CA ASN A 140 2.76 11.70 13.06
C ASN A 140 3.49 10.76 12.09
N VAL A 141 3.17 10.84 10.80
CA VAL A 141 3.76 10.01 9.76
C VAL A 141 4.81 10.81 9.01
N PHE A 142 6.05 10.37 9.10
CA PHE A 142 7.20 10.96 8.41
C PHE A 142 7.68 10.04 7.29
N MET A 143 8.44 10.63 6.37
CA MET A 143 9.07 9.88 5.30
C MET A 143 10.25 9.05 5.82
N THR A 144 10.53 7.94 5.14
CA THR A 144 11.67 7.07 5.50
C THR A 144 13.00 7.82 5.45
N ASN A 145 13.16 8.75 4.50
CA ASN A 145 14.37 9.54 4.37
C ASN A 145 14.57 10.50 5.56
N SER A 146 13.50 11.06 6.13
CA SER A 146 13.59 11.91 7.32
C SER A 146 14.07 11.11 8.53
N TYR A 147 13.51 9.93 8.77
CA TYR A 147 13.99 9.02 9.81
C TYR A 147 15.41 8.51 9.57
N ARG A 148 15.81 8.38 8.31
CA ARG A 148 17.20 8.00 7.99
C ARG A 148 18.18 9.08 8.38
N LYS A 149 17.89 10.36 8.10
CA LYS A 149 18.72 11.48 8.55
C LYS A 149 18.86 11.50 10.08
N GLU A 150 17.75 11.26 10.79
CA GLU A 150 17.74 11.21 12.25
C GLU A 150 18.63 10.08 12.78
N ILE A 151 18.46 8.85 12.26
CA ILE A 151 19.25 7.71 12.73
C ILE A 151 20.72 7.83 12.38
N ASP A 152 21.05 8.39 11.22
CA ASP A 152 22.44 8.63 10.82
C ASP A 152 23.10 9.64 11.78
N LYS A 153 22.43 10.77 12.14
CA LYS A 153 22.93 11.72 13.12
C LYS A 153 23.10 11.05 14.49
N PHE A 154 22.09 10.32 14.96
CA PHE A 154 22.12 9.61 16.24
C PHE A 154 23.29 8.63 16.35
N LEU A 155 23.44 7.73 15.36
CA LEU A 155 24.50 6.73 15.35
C LEU A 155 25.90 7.36 15.28
N ASN A 156 26.04 8.42 14.50
CA ASN A 156 27.31 9.17 14.42
C ASN A 156 27.67 9.82 15.75
N THR A 157 26.70 10.37 16.46
CA THR A 157 26.92 11.00 17.77
C THR A 157 27.33 9.94 18.80
N GLN A 158 26.58 8.84 18.91
CA GLN A 158 26.90 7.77 19.86
C GLN A 158 28.20 7.03 19.48
N GLY A 159 28.53 6.96 18.19
CA GLY A 159 29.83 6.47 17.72
C GLY A 159 31.00 7.35 18.13
N LYS A 160 30.85 8.70 18.12
CA LYS A 160 31.88 9.64 18.58
C LYS A 160 32.21 9.49 20.06
N TYR A 161 31.22 9.13 20.87
CA TYR A 161 31.44 8.81 22.29
C TYR A 161 32.10 7.41 22.52
N GLY A 162 32.39 6.67 21.46
CA GLY A 162 33.07 5.38 21.52
C GLY A 162 32.18 4.22 21.99
N ILE A 163 30.87 4.43 22.17
CA ILE A 163 29.96 3.38 22.62
C ILE A 163 29.63 2.42 21.47
N LEU A 164 29.43 2.94 20.27
CA LEU A 164 29.12 2.16 19.08
C LEU A 164 30.31 2.14 18.15
N ASN A 165 30.76 0.97 17.75
CA ASN A 165 31.81 0.84 16.73
C ASN A 165 31.22 0.87 15.32
N GLN A 166 32.04 1.17 14.33
CA GLN A 166 31.62 1.31 12.93
C GLN A 166 30.97 0.04 12.39
N LYS A 167 31.49 -1.12 12.77
CA LYS A 167 30.93 -2.41 12.35
C LYS A 167 29.46 -2.59 12.81
N PHE A 168 29.16 -2.22 14.05
CA PHE A 168 27.80 -2.26 14.56
C PHE A 168 26.89 -1.29 13.80
N ILE A 169 27.36 -0.05 13.58
CA ILE A 169 26.62 0.98 12.84
C ILE A 169 26.27 0.48 11.44
N ASP A 170 27.24 -0.07 10.70
CA ASP A 170 27.00 -0.58 9.36
C ASP A 170 26.00 -1.74 9.31
N GLU A 171 26.11 -2.69 10.24
CA GLU A 171 25.16 -3.82 10.32
C GLU A 171 23.77 -3.36 10.75
N TYR A 172 23.66 -2.42 11.69
CA TYR A 172 22.37 -1.84 12.08
C TYR A 172 21.71 -1.13 10.89
N LEU A 173 22.47 -0.31 10.15
CA LEU A 173 21.96 0.39 8.96
C LEU A 173 21.51 -0.59 7.86
N LYS A 174 22.16 -1.74 7.69
CA LYS A 174 21.68 -2.81 6.79
C LYS A 174 20.30 -3.31 7.22
N ILE A 175 20.06 -3.52 8.53
CA ILE A 175 18.77 -3.93 9.06
C ILE A 175 17.73 -2.81 8.89
N PHE A 176 18.10 -1.55 9.21
CA PHE A 176 17.22 -0.40 9.11
C PHE A 176 16.81 -0.11 7.67
N ASN A 177 17.76 -0.10 6.74
CA ASN A 177 17.55 0.20 5.31
C ASN A 177 16.98 -0.99 4.52
N ARG A 178 16.87 -2.17 5.15
CA ARG A 178 16.34 -3.36 4.47
C ARG A 178 15.01 -3.04 3.82
N LYS A 179 15.04 -2.82 2.51
CA LYS A 179 13.83 -2.67 1.71
C LYS A 179 13.04 -3.97 1.82
N ARG A 180 11.72 -3.87 1.76
CA ARG A 180 10.89 -5.02 1.54
C ARG A 180 11.48 -5.73 0.33
N LYS A 181 12.07 -6.91 0.54
CA LYS A 181 12.14 -7.84 -0.58
C LYS A 181 10.68 -8.11 -0.91
N TYR A 182 10.16 -7.39 -1.88
CA TYR A 182 9.12 -7.97 -2.67
C TYR A 182 9.78 -9.25 -3.13
N TYR A 183 9.38 -10.35 -2.59
CA TYR A 183 9.47 -11.59 -3.35
C TYR A 183 8.65 -11.24 -4.56
N GLU A 184 9.41 -10.87 -5.50
CA GLU A 184 9.06 -10.22 -6.71
C GLU A 184 7.79 -10.88 -7.11
N GLY A 185 6.80 -10.07 -7.42
CA GLY A 185 5.49 -10.61 -7.72
C GLY A 185 5.58 -11.76 -8.71
N PRO A 186 4.54 -12.19 -9.27
CA PRO A 186 4.54 -13.36 -10.14
C PRO A 186 5.75 -13.30 -11.07
N GLY A 187 6.63 -14.27 -11.00
CA GLY A 187 7.76 -14.34 -11.90
C GLY A 187 9.15 -14.56 -11.31
N ASN A 188 9.25 -14.92 -10.07
CA ASN A 188 10.53 -15.34 -9.50
C ASN A 188 10.53 -16.87 -9.29
N GLU A 189 11.60 -17.54 -9.71
CA GLU A 189 11.81 -18.98 -9.48
C GLU A 189 11.75 -19.36 -7.99
N LYS A 190 12.07 -18.44 -7.11
CA LYS A 190 11.98 -18.59 -5.65
C LYS A 190 10.57 -18.42 -5.10
N SER A 191 9.58 -18.13 -5.94
CA SER A 191 8.20 -18.03 -5.49
C SER A 191 7.71 -19.36 -4.92
N ARG A 192 7.06 -19.29 -3.77
CA ARG A 192 6.46 -20.46 -3.11
C ARG A 192 5.20 -20.99 -3.81
N THR A 193 4.69 -20.26 -4.77
CA THR A 193 3.48 -20.62 -5.52
C THR A 193 3.82 -20.70 -6.99
N ASP A 194 3.17 -21.61 -7.71
CA ASP A 194 3.34 -21.72 -9.16
C ASP A 194 2.99 -20.44 -9.90
N TYR A 195 2.06 -19.64 -9.37
CA TYR A 195 1.75 -18.31 -9.86
C TYR A 195 2.95 -17.36 -9.84
N GLY A 196 3.82 -17.48 -8.85
CA GLY A 196 5.00 -16.65 -8.75
C GLY A 196 6.11 -17.04 -9.73
N LYS A 197 6.01 -18.19 -10.38
CA LYS A 197 6.98 -18.66 -11.38
C LYS A 197 6.71 -18.13 -12.79
N TYR A 198 5.57 -17.47 -13.01
CA TYR A 198 5.20 -16.91 -14.32
C TYR A 198 5.33 -15.38 -14.30
N THR A 199 6.06 -14.84 -15.25
CA THR A 199 6.22 -13.40 -15.43
C THR A 199 6.31 -13.04 -16.90
N THR A 200 5.92 -11.82 -17.23
CA THR A 200 6.24 -11.19 -18.50
C THR A 200 7.55 -10.38 -18.42
N GLY A 201 8.23 -10.38 -17.24
CA GLY A 201 9.49 -9.70 -17.05
C GLY A 201 10.61 -10.28 -17.92
N LYS A 202 11.52 -9.42 -18.35
CA LYS A 202 12.73 -9.77 -19.05
C LYS A 202 13.90 -9.75 -18.07
N ASP A 203 14.88 -10.62 -18.27
CA ASP A 203 16.16 -10.56 -17.58
C ASP A 203 17.05 -9.42 -18.12
N LEU A 204 18.28 -9.31 -17.59
CA LEU A 204 19.24 -8.32 -18.00
C LEU A 204 19.65 -8.42 -19.47
N ASP A 205 19.52 -9.60 -20.07
CA ASP A 205 19.83 -9.89 -21.46
C ASP A 205 18.60 -9.68 -22.38
N GLY A 206 17.48 -9.21 -21.82
CA GLY A 206 16.24 -8.95 -22.55
C GLY A 206 15.42 -10.20 -22.89
N LYS A 207 15.81 -11.36 -22.36
CA LYS A 207 15.08 -12.63 -22.54
C LYS A 207 13.97 -12.75 -21.49
N TYR A 208 12.82 -13.29 -21.86
CA TYR A 208 11.75 -13.54 -20.90
C TYR A 208 12.20 -14.54 -19.83
N ILE A 209 12.01 -14.16 -18.56
CA ILE A 209 12.42 -14.94 -17.38
C ILE A 209 11.67 -16.27 -17.30
N THR A 210 10.48 -16.36 -17.91
CA THR A 210 9.69 -17.59 -18.00
C THR A 210 9.15 -17.82 -19.40
N GLU A 211 9.11 -19.07 -19.83
CA GLU A 211 8.57 -19.46 -21.13
C GLU A 211 7.04 -19.34 -21.23
N LYS A 212 6.35 -19.19 -20.09
CA LYS A 212 4.88 -19.17 -20.04
C LYS A 212 4.35 -17.82 -19.59
N ASN A 213 3.44 -17.28 -20.37
CA ASN A 213 2.70 -16.08 -20.05
C ASN A 213 1.78 -16.34 -18.85
N ILE A 214 1.85 -15.49 -17.81
CA ILE A 214 0.97 -15.58 -16.65
C ILE A 214 -0.50 -15.47 -17.02
N PHE A 215 -0.84 -14.71 -18.05
CA PHE A 215 -2.22 -14.56 -18.52
C PHE A 215 -2.81 -15.85 -19.05
N GLU A 216 -2.02 -16.72 -19.68
CA GLU A 216 -2.47 -18.06 -20.12
C GLU A 216 -2.89 -18.92 -18.93
N LYS A 217 -2.19 -18.80 -17.79
CA LYS A 217 -2.53 -19.54 -16.58
C LYS A 217 -3.73 -18.95 -15.84
N LEU A 218 -3.97 -17.65 -15.98
CA LEU A 218 -5.14 -16.96 -15.42
C LEU A 218 -6.44 -17.30 -16.15
N ILE A 219 -6.37 -17.62 -17.43
CA ILE A 219 -7.53 -17.98 -18.28
C ILE A 219 -8.03 -19.38 -17.86
N GLY A 220 -7.74 -20.11 -17.01
CA GLY A 220 -8.33 -21.37 -16.58
C GLY A 220 -8.92 -22.24 -17.72
N LYS A 221 -9.17 -23.49 -17.45
CA LYS A 221 -9.75 -24.43 -18.43
C LYS A 221 -11.27 -24.37 -18.47
N CYS A 222 -11.85 -24.68 -19.61
CA CYS A 222 -13.28 -24.81 -19.79
C CYS A 222 -13.85 -25.91 -18.86
N SER A 223 -15.02 -25.67 -18.27
CA SER A 223 -15.67 -26.65 -17.40
C SER A 223 -16.30 -27.84 -18.20
N VAL A 224 -16.62 -27.61 -19.48
CA VAL A 224 -17.22 -28.60 -20.36
C VAL A 224 -16.11 -29.32 -21.16
N TYR A 225 -15.31 -28.55 -21.88
CA TYR A 225 -14.17 -29.08 -22.66
C TYR A 225 -12.89 -28.88 -21.85
N LYS A 226 -12.59 -29.85 -20.99
CA LYS A 226 -11.51 -29.75 -19.98
C LYS A 226 -10.12 -29.51 -20.56
N GLU A 227 -9.89 -29.83 -21.82
CA GLU A 227 -8.62 -29.60 -22.50
C GLU A 227 -8.47 -28.20 -23.08
N GLU A 228 -9.59 -27.50 -23.29
CA GLU A 228 -9.60 -26.17 -23.87
C GLU A 228 -9.51 -25.06 -22.81
N LEU A 229 -8.89 -23.95 -23.18
CA LEU A 229 -8.85 -22.73 -22.35
C LEU A 229 -10.21 -22.03 -22.44
N ARG A 230 -10.59 -21.37 -21.35
CA ARG A 230 -11.74 -20.46 -21.36
C ARG A 230 -11.44 -19.29 -22.28
N ALA A 231 -12.47 -18.75 -22.94
CA ALA A 231 -12.35 -17.48 -23.63
C ALA A 231 -11.90 -16.39 -22.68
N ALA A 232 -11.00 -15.53 -23.12
CA ALA A 232 -10.62 -14.34 -22.34
C ALA A 232 -11.85 -13.46 -22.13
N GLY A 233 -12.06 -12.96 -20.90
CA GLY A 233 -13.24 -12.14 -20.58
C GLY A 233 -13.36 -10.86 -21.41
N ALA A 234 -12.23 -10.36 -21.93
CA ALA A 234 -12.18 -9.23 -22.85
C ALA A 234 -12.30 -9.63 -24.33
N SER A 235 -12.48 -10.93 -24.66
CA SER A 235 -12.73 -11.34 -26.04
C SER A 235 -14.14 -10.89 -26.47
N TYR A 236 -14.27 -10.52 -27.73
CA TYR A 236 -15.54 -10.13 -28.34
C TYR A 236 -16.66 -11.16 -28.07
N THR A 237 -16.38 -12.44 -28.32
CA THR A 237 -17.33 -13.53 -28.10
C THR A 237 -17.77 -13.69 -26.65
N ALA A 238 -16.83 -13.50 -25.69
CA ALA A 238 -17.18 -13.58 -24.27
C ALA A 238 -18.02 -12.39 -23.81
N GLN A 239 -17.75 -11.19 -24.33
CA GLN A 239 -18.55 -10.00 -24.06
C GLN A 239 -19.95 -10.14 -24.64
N GLU A 240 -20.06 -10.55 -25.90
CA GLU A 240 -21.36 -10.78 -26.55
C GLU A 240 -22.19 -11.82 -25.78
N PHE A 241 -21.59 -12.94 -25.39
CA PHE A 241 -22.26 -13.95 -24.57
C PHE A 241 -22.74 -13.38 -23.24
N ASN A 242 -21.91 -12.61 -22.54
CA ASN A 242 -22.29 -12.01 -21.26
C ASN A 242 -23.46 -11.03 -21.42
N ILE A 243 -23.41 -10.15 -22.42
CA ILE A 243 -24.49 -9.21 -22.71
C ILE A 243 -25.80 -9.97 -23.04
N LEU A 244 -25.72 -10.98 -23.89
CA LEU A 244 -26.89 -11.82 -24.23
C LEU A 244 -27.46 -12.51 -22.98
N ASN A 245 -26.60 -13.06 -22.13
CA ASN A 245 -27.01 -13.72 -20.91
C ASN A 245 -27.70 -12.74 -19.95
N ASP A 246 -27.15 -11.53 -19.80
CA ASP A 246 -27.75 -10.50 -18.94
C ASP A 246 -29.08 -10.03 -19.52
N LEU A 247 -29.18 -9.75 -20.83
CA LEU A 247 -30.43 -9.35 -21.49
C LEU A 247 -31.51 -10.45 -21.44
N ASN A 248 -31.14 -11.71 -21.37
CA ASN A 248 -32.08 -12.82 -21.19
C ASN A 248 -32.64 -12.93 -19.76
N ASN A 249 -31.87 -12.50 -18.81
CA ASN A 249 -32.22 -12.61 -17.38
C ASN A 249 -32.93 -11.36 -16.82
N ILE A 250 -32.86 -10.21 -17.52
CA ILE A 250 -33.54 -8.99 -17.06
C ILE A 250 -35.01 -8.94 -17.44
N THR A 251 -35.78 -8.23 -16.60
CA THR A 251 -37.10 -7.71 -16.91
C THR A 251 -37.08 -6.20 -16.76
N VAL A 252 -37.62 -5.51 -17.75
CA VAL A 252 -37.72 -4.04 -17.79
C VAL A 252 -39.20 -3.66 -17.69
N ASN A 253 -39.56 -2.83 -16.72
CA ASN A 253 -40.94 -2.46 -16.45
C ASN A 253 -41.89 -3.68 -16.37
N ASN A 254 -41.44 -4.75 -15.70
CA ASN A 254 -42.12 -6.04 -15.55
C ASN A 254 -42.36 -6.85 -16.82
N LYS A 255 -41.67 -6.48 -17.95
CA LYS A 255 -41.74 -7.21 -19.22
C LYS A 255 -40.36 -7.73 -19.61
N LYS A 256 -40.29 -8.89 -20.27
CA LYS A 256 -39.05 -9.35 -20.88
C LYS A 256 -38.81 -8.68 -22.21
N LEU A 257 -37.55 -8.40 -22.53
CA LEU A 257 -37.15 -7.87 -23.84
C LEU A 257 -37.45 -8.89 -24.95
N THR A 258 -37.96 -8.42 -26.07
CA THR A 258 -38.13 -9.25 -27.25
C THR A 258 -36.81 -9.60 -27.91
N THR A 259 -36.78 -10.64 -28.72
CA THR A 259 -35.57 -11.05 -29.45
C THR A 259 -34.99 -9.93 -30.32
N GLN A 260 -35.88 -9.13 -30.93
CA GLN A 260 -35.43 -8.00 -31.74
C GLN A 260 -34.77 -6.93 -30.88
N GLN A 261 -35.42 -6.50 -29.79
CA GLN A 261 -34.87 -5.50 -28.88
C GLN A 261 -33.49 -5.92 -28.31
N LYS A 262 -33.29 -7.21 -28.01
CA LYS A 262 -31.98 -7.73 -27.58
C LYS A 262 -30.92 -7.60 -28.67
N LYS A 263 -31.27 -7.86 -29.94
CA LYS A 263 -30.34 -7.71 -31.06
C LYS A 263 -29.97 -6.24 -31.26
N ASP A 264 -30.96 -5.34 -31.20
CA ASP A 264 -30.74 -3.91 -31.35
C ASP A 264 -29.82 -3.34 -30.24
N VAL A 265 -30.01 -3.81 -28.99
CA VAL A 265 -29.12 -3.45 -27.87
C VAL A 265 -27.69 -3.91 -28.13
N ILE A 266 -27.49 -5.14 -28.60
CA ILE A 266 -26.15 -5.67 -28.90
C ILE A 266 -25.49 -4.87 -30.02
N GLU A 267 -26.20 -4.57 -31.09
CA GLU A 267 -25.68 -3.81 -32.22
C GLU A 267 -25.24 -2.40 -31.79
N ILE A 268 -26.04 -1.72 -30.95
CA ILE A 268 -25.66 -0.42 -30.40
C ILE A 268 -24.45 -0.50 -29.50
N VAL A 269 -24.38 -1.52 -28.63
CA VAL A 269 -23.24 -1.71 -27.72
C VAL A 269 -21.95 -1.96 -28.49
N GLN A 270 -21.98 -2.79 -29.54
CA GLN A 270 -20.83 -3.10 -30.38
C GLN A 270 -20.26 -1.89 -31.14
N ASN A 271 -21.12 -0.93 -31.46
CA ASN A 271 -20.75 0.26 -32.21
C ASN A 271 -20.56 1.52 -31.35
N SER A 272 -20.55 1.36 -30.01
CA SER A 272 -20.45 2.49 -29.08
C SER A 272 -19.13 2.48 -28.31
N ASP A 273 -18.42 3.62 -28.29
CA ASP A 273 -17.22 3.80 -27.47
C ASP A 273 -17.53 3.97 -25.96
N ARG A 274 -18.74 4.40 -25.65
CA ARG A 274 -19.20 4.59 -24.27
C ARG A 274 -20.56 3.94 -24.08
N ILE A 275 -20.59 2.97 -23.18
CA ILE A 275 -21.76 2.15 -22.92
C ILE A 275 -22.52 2.67 -21.70
N ASN A 276 -23.80 3.00 -21.88
CA ASN A 276 -24.75 3.19 -20.81
C ASN A 276 -25.96 2.28 -21.08
N MET A 277 -25.94 1.10 -20.49
CA MET A 277 -26.94 0.07 -20.75
C MET A 277 -28.37 0.54 -20.50
N GLU A 278 -28.63 1.32 -19.45
CA GLU A 278 -29.95 1.85 -19.14
C GLU A 278 -30.49 2.74 -20.27
N LYS A 279 -29.65 3.65 -20.79
CA LYS A 279 -30.03 4.53 -21.92
C LYS A 279 -30.22 3.75 -23.21
N ILE A 280 -29.34 2.78 -23.49
CA ILE A 280 -29.42 1.94 -24.68
C ILE A 280 -30.71 1.11 -24.67
N ILE A 281 -31.00 0.44 -23.57
CA ILE A 281 -32.24 -0.35 -23.41
C ILE A 281 -33.45 0.56 -23.54
N SER A 282 -33.46 1.73 -22.88
CA SER A 282 -34.57 2.70 -23.00
C SER A 282 -34.82 3.13 -24.44
N SER A 283 -33.76 3.35 -25.22
CA SER A 283 -33.92 3.73 -26.64
C SER A 283 -34.47 2.58 -27.50
N CYS A 284 -34.07 1.32 -27.21
CA CYS A 284 -34.55 0.15 -27.95
C CYS A 284 -36.00 -0.24 -27.60
N ILE A 285 -36.48 0.04 -26.40
CA ILE A 285 -37.87 -0.22 -26.01
C ILE A 285 -38.82 0.95 -26.34
N GLY A 286 -38.26 2.17 -26.57
CA GLY A 286 -39.04 3.37 -26.79
C GLY A 286 -39.78 3.92 -25.57
N GLU A 287 -39.49 3.41 -24.38
CA GLU A 287 -40.15 3.79 -23.13
C GLU A 287 -39.09 4.15 -22.06
N LYS A 288 -39.49 5.01 -21.12
CA LYS A 288 -38.63 5.31 -19.97
C LYS A 288 -38.58 4.11 -19.03
N ILE A 289 -37.38 3.77 -18.58
CA ILE A 289 -37.17 2.69 -17.63
C ILE A 289 -37.50 3.18 -16.22
N GLU A 290 -38.52 2.57 -15.62
CA GLU A 290 -38.87 2.79 -14.21
C GLU A 290 -38.22 1.74 -13.30
N LYS A 291 -38.11 0.49 -13.78
CA LYS A 291 -37.57 -0.63 -13.00
C LYS A 291 -36.86 -1.64 -13.89
N ILE A 292 -35.68 -2.07 -13.45
CA ILE A 292 -34.96 -3.22 -14.02
C ILE A 292 -34.76 -4.24 -12.90
N GLU A 293 -35.15 -5.48 -13.16
CA GLU A 293 -34.96 -6.62 -12.24
C GLU A 293 -34.16 -7.73 -12.94
N GLY A 294 -33.46 -8.54 -12.16
CA GLY A 294 -32.73 -9.72 -12.64
C GLY A 294 -31.33 -9.45 -13.18
N ALA A 295 -30.88 -8.20 -13.19
CA ALA A 295 -29.56 -7.87 -13.66
C ALA A 295 -28.52 -7.93 -12.52
N ARG A 296 -27.32 -8.39 -12.86
CA ARG A 296 -26.11 -8.15 -12.04
C ARG A 296 -25.59 -6.70 -12.21
N ILE A 297 -26.39 -5.81 -12.77
CA ILE A 297 -26.02 -4.42 -13.01
C ILE A 297 -25.84 -3.77 -11.64
N ASP A 298 -24.62 -3.69 -11.17
CA ASP A 298 -24.28 -2.86 -10.04
C ASP A 298 -24.48 -1.41 -10.47
N LYS A 299 -25.41 -0.72 -9.81
CA LYS A 299 -25.74 0.70 -10.09
C LYS A 299 -24.53 1.63 -9.98
N ASN A 300 -23.41 1.13 -9.46
CA ASN A 300 -22.15 1.85 -9.29
C ASN A 300 -21.10 1.53 -10.36
N GLU A 301 -21.26 0.49 -11.16
CA GLU A 301 -20.38 0.22 -12.32
C GLU A 301 -20.90 1.00 -13.54
N LYS A 302 -20.52 2.26 -13.62
CA LYS A 302 -20.85 3.13 -14.77
C LYS A 302 -19.98 2.89 -16.00
N ASN A 303 -19.08 1.93 -15.99
CA ASN A 303 -18.17 1.62 -17.10
C ASN A 303 -17.97 0.10 -17.17
N ILE A 304 -18.46 -0.49 -18.19
CA ILE A 304 -17.94 -1.74 -18.75
C ILE A 304 -17.00 -1.39 -19.90
#